data_e607a686203778cc6b62b403da5a43b7
#
_entry.id   e607a686203778cc6b62b403da5a43b7
#
_cell.length_a   1.000
_cell.length_b   1.000
_cell.length_c   1.000
_cell.angle_alpha   90.00
_cell.angle_beta   90.00
_cell.angle_gamma   90.00
#
_symmetry.space_group_name_H-M   'P 1'
#
loop_
_entity.id
_entity.type
_entity.pdbx_description
1 polymer ?
#
loop_
_entity_poly.entity_id
_entity_poly.type
_entity_poly.pdbx_seq_one_letter_code
_entity_poly.pdbx_strand_id
1 'polypeptide(L)'
;MTALILFLLAAAAVWWWTSNVPVTVPRVEEVAARIEFSVPIRLDDSKKAVASLDRPDEVVIPHQYANLVLTFPLSTPATLAITAPIPYGFTRAELVRAICEEYDSVYDIEEATAQTKTLAPAFREGIGRNRTDGLYGIWGHDLAELVVTAVHWSRSADARVTIRPHVIAQPKPELPAA
;
A
#
# COMPACT_ATOMS: atom_id res chain seq x y z
N MET A 1 19.07 5.86 65.90
CA MET A 1 19.75 5.75 64.60
C MET A 1 19.33 4.50 63.80
N THR A 2 19.09 3.37 64.40
CA THR A 2 18.68 2.12 63.70
C THR A 2 17.37 2.20 62.95
N ALA A 3 16.33 2.86 63.48
CA ALA A 3 15.04 3.00 62.84
C ALA A 3 15.07 3.83 61.51
N LEU A 4 15.91 4.86 61.45
CA LEU A 4 16.03 5.70 60.27
C LEU A 4 16.71 4.95 59.11
N ILE A 5 17.70 4.11 59.43
CA ILE A 5 18.40 3.29 58.41
C ILE A 5 17.47 2.24 57.82
N LEU A 6 16.62 1.58 58.64
CA LEU A 6 15.63 0.63 58.17
C LEU A 6 14.60 1.27 57.25
N PHE A 7 14.15 2.50 57.57
CA PHE A 7 13.21 3.22 56.72
C PHE A 7 13.79 3.61 55.35
N LEU A 8 15.05 4.04 55.32
CA LEU A 8 15.74 4.36 54.07
C LEU A 8 15.99 3.13 53.19
N LEU A 9 16.31 1.99 53.79
CA LEU A 9 16.49 0.73 53.06
C LEU A 9 15.16 0.23 52.51
N ALA A 10 14.07 0.35 53.25
CA ALA A 10 12.73 -0.01 52.76
C ALA A 10 12.26 0.89 51.59
N ALA A 11 12.49 2.20 51.71
CA ALA A 11 12.19 3.16 50.65
C ALA A 11 13.00 2.90 49.37
N ALA A 12 14.31 2.59 49.52
CA ALA A 12 15.17 2.23 48.40
C ALA A 12 14.75 0.93 47.71
N ALA A 13 14.33 -0.08 48.48
CA ALA A 13 13.82 -1.35 47.93
C ALA A 13 12.50 -1.18 47.16
N VAL A 14 11.59 -0.35 47.68
CA VAL A 14 10.32 -0.04 46.98
C VAL A 14 10.61 0.75 45.70
N TRP A 15 11.50 1.74 45.76
CA TRP A 15 11.87 2.52 44.57
C TRP A 15 12.58 1.66 43.53
N TRP A 16 13.47 0.77 43.92
CA TRP A 16 14.13 -0.17 43.01
C TRP A 16 13.14 -1.15 42.36
N TRP A 17 12.18 -1.65 43.14
CA TRP A 17 11.16 -2.58 42.61
C TRP A 17 10.19 -1.89 41.63
N THR A 18 9.72 -0.68 41.95
CA THR A 18 8.87 0.10 41.05
C THR A 18 9.58 0.54 39.75
N SER A 19 10.91 0.80 39.85
CA SER A 19 11.72 1.21 38.69
C SER A 19 12.08 0.02 37.78
N ASN A 20 12.08 -1.21 38.29
CA ASN A 20 12.44 -2.42 37.53
C ASN A 20 11.22 -3.30 37.16
N VAL A 21 10.00 -2.85 37.37
CA VAL A 21 8.83 -3.55 36.81
C VAL A 21 8.94 -3.49 35.29
N PRO A 22 9.11 -4.62 34.58
CA PRO A 22 9.12 -4.61 33.14
C PRO A 22 7.76 -4.07 32.67
N VAL A 23 7.77 -2.90 32.05
CA VAL A 23 6.58 -2.40 31.34
C VAL A 23 6.32 -3.38 30.21
N THR A 24 5.39 -4.29 30.43
CA THR A 24 4.89 -5.17 29.38
C THR A 24 4.09 -4.28 28.44
N VAL A 25 4.78 -3.73 27.45
CA VAL A 25 4.10 -3.06 26.32
C VAL A 25 3.23 -4.15 25.69
N PRO A 26 1.88 -3.98 25.67
CA PRO A 26 1.04 -4.96 25.00
C PRO A 26 1.54 -5.10 23.58
N ARG A 27 1.99 -6.31 23.21
CA ARG A 27 2.38 -6.64 21.85
C ARG A 27 1.12 -6.46 21.00
N VAL A 28 1.06 -5.36 20.24
CA VAL A 28 0.01 -5.19 19.25
C VAL A 28 0.18 -6.36 18.28
N GLU A 29 -0.79 -7.26 18.22
CA GLU A 29 -0.75 -8.37 17.28
C GLU A 29 -0.58 -7.82 15.88
N GLU A 30 0.41 -8.33 15.16
CA GLU A 30 0.57 -8.05 13.74
C GLU A 30 -0.62 -8.70 13.02
N VAL A 31 -1.56 -7.88 12.62
CA VAL A 31 -2.67 -8.34 11.78
C VAL A 31 -2.18 -8.27 10.34
N ALA A 32 -2.27 -9.38 9.65
CA ALA A 32 -2.02 -9.46 8.21
C ALA A 32 -3.18 -10.18 7.54
N ALA A 33 -3.69 -9.63 6.45
CA ALA A 33 -4.75 -10.25 5.67
C ALA A 33 -4.52 -10.06 4.18
N ARG A 34 -5.11 -10.97 3.40
CA ARG A 34 -5.12 -10.94 1.95
C ARG A 34 -6.56 -10.80 1.46
N ILE A 35 -6.76 -9.84 0.58
CA ILE A 35 -8.02 -9.57 -0.12
C ILE A 35 -7.83 -10.06 -1.55
N GLU A 36 -8.64 -11.01 -1.97
CA GLU A 36 -8.62 -11.50 -3.36
C GLU A 36 -9.77 -10.90 -4.16
N PHE A 37 -9.55 -10.76 -5.45
CA PHE A 37 -10.55 -10.31 -6.39
C PHE A 37 -10.96 -11.48 -7.29
N SER A 38 -12.26 -11.66 -7.47
CA SER A 38 -12.83 -12.71 -8.33
C SER A 38 -12.42 -12.55 -9.80
N VAL A 39 -12.18 -11.30 -10.20
CA VAL A 39 -11.72 -10.92 -11.54
C VAL A 39 -10.55 -9.97 -11.37
N PRO A 40 -9.49 -10.11 -12.20
CA PRO A 40 -8.37 -9.16 -12.19
C PRO A 40 -8.85 -7.72 -12.46
N ILE A 41 -8.41 -6.80 -11.61
CA ILE A 41 -8.84 -5.39 -11.62
C ILE A 41 -7.86 -4.58 -12.46
N ARG A 42 -8.30 -4.03 -13.57
CA ARG A 42 -7.49 -3.15 -14.43
C ARG A 42 -7.28 -1.80 -13.78
N LEU A 43 -6.08 -1.26 -13.96
CA LEU A 43 -5.69 0.00 -13.32
C LEU A 43 -5.95 1.26 -14.17
N ASP A 44 -6.22 1.09 -15.47
CA ASP A 44 -6.41 2.19 -16.42
C ASP A 44 -7.81 2.84 -16.40
N ASP A 45 -8.77 2.27 -15.66
CA ASP A 45 -10.13 2.80 -15.57
C ASP A 45 -10.74 2.46 -14.19
N SER A 46 -10.60 3.37 -13.24
CA SER A 46 -11.09 3.19 -11.87
C SER A 46 -12.61 3.00 -11.79
N LYS A 47 -13.40 3.63 -12.68
CA LYS A 47 -14.87 3.47 -12.69
C LYS A 47 -15.27 2.09 -13.11
N LYS A 48 -14.67 1.57 -14.18
CA LYS A 48 -14.91 0.22 -14.68
C LYS A 48 -14.40 -0.83 -13.68
N ALA A 49 -13.25 -0.57 -13.09
CA ALA A 49 -12.68 -1.40 -12.03
C ALA A 49 -13.66 -1.58 -10.86
N VAL A 50 -14.19 -0.47 -10.32
CA VAL A 50 -15.16 -0.50 -9.22
C VAL A 50 -16.47 -1.18 -9.62
N ALA A 51 -16.97 -0.94 -10.86
CA ALA A 51 -18.21 -1.56 -11.34
C ALA A 51 -18.11 -3.09 -11.50
N SER A 52 -16.91 -3.66 -11.59
CA SER A 52 -16.68 -5.10 -11.71
C SER A 52 -16.55 -5.84 -10.37
N LEU A 53 -16.60 -5.12 -9.25
CA LEU A 53 -16.37 -5.68 -7.92
C LEU A 53 -17.56 -6.44 -7.35
N ASP A 54 -17.27 -7.57 -6.75
CA ASP A 54 -18.19 -8.21 -5.82
C ASP A 54 -18.17 -7.47 -4.48
N ARG A 55 -19.34 -7.19 -3.90
CA ARG A 55 -19.52 -6.52 -2.61
C ARG A 55 -18.67 -5.24 -2.46
N PRO A 56 -18.89 -4.23 -3.33
CA PRO A 56 -18.09 -3.00 -3.36
C PRO A 56 -18.08 -2.24 -2.03
N ASP A 57 -19.19 -2.30 -1.27
CA ASP A 57 -19.36 -1.57 0.00
C ASP A 57 -18.85 -2.33 1.24
N GLU A 58 -18.31 -3.55 1.05
CA GLU A 58 -17.73 -4.30 2.16
C GLU A 58 -16.46 -3.62 2.66
N VAL A 59 -16.40 -3.31 3.97
CA VAL A 59 -15.17 -2.81 4.60
C VAL A 59 -14.15 -3.94 4.67
N VAL A 60 -13.04 -3.79 3.96
CA VAL A 60 -11.99 -4.83 3.84
C VAL A 60 -10.73 -4.49 4.62
N ILE A 61 -10.51 -3.22 4.93
CA ILE A 61 -9.41 -2.75 5.79
C ILE A 61 -10.01 -1.82 6.85
N PRO A 62 -10.12 -2.27 8.12
CA PRO A 62 -10.82 -1.51 9.17
C PRO A 62 -9.90 -0.43 9.80
N HIS A 63 -9.24 0.34 8.96
CA HIS A 63 -8.33 1.43 9.36
C HIS A 63 -8.46 2.60 8.38
N GLN A 64 -8.61 3.81 8.92
CA GLN A 64 -8.80 5.01 8.11
C GLN A 64 -7.54 5.46 7.39
N TYR A 65 -6.38 5.28 8.01
CA TYR A 65 -5.08 5.73 7.47
C TYR A 65 -4.21 4.54 7.13
N ALA A 66 -3.58 4.57 5.96
CA ALA A 66 -2.66 3.53 5.54
C ALA A 66 -1.57 4.08 4.62
N ASN A 67 -0.46 3.34 4.52
CA ASN A 67 0.57 3.52 3.51
C ASN A 67 0.36 2.51 2.39
N LEU A 68 0.09 2.99 1.20
CA LEU A 68 0.05 2.18 -0.02
C LEU A 68 1.47 2.08 -0.58
N VAL A 69 1.96 0.86 -0.77
CA VAL A 69 3.30 0.59 -1.32
C VAL A 69 3.17 -0.04 -2.69
N LEU A 70 3.58 0.70 -3.72
CA LEU A 70 3.60 0.26 -5.11
C LEU A 70 5.03 -0.15 -5.48
N THR A 71 5.18 -1.33 -6.07
CA THR A 71 6.49 -1.89 -6.40
C THR A 71 6.65 -2.25 -7.88
N PHE A 72 5.59 -2.64 -8.54
CA PHE A 72 5.64 -3.06 -9.95
C PHE A 72 4.84 -2.08 -10.84
N PRO A 73 5.35 -1.68 -11.99
CA PRO A 73 6.66 -1.97 -12.61
C PRO A 73 7.69 -0.88 -12.32
N LEU A 74 7.88 -0.52 -11.05
CA LEU A 74 8.75 0.56 -10.62
C LEU A 74 10.16 0.03 -10.27
N SER A 75 11.19 0.78 -10.65
CA SER A 75 12.57 0.51 -10.20
C SER A 75 12.78 0.99 -8.76
N THR A 76 12.13 2.08 -8.39
CA THR A 76 12.09 2.64 -7.03
C THR A 76 10.67 2.53 -6.51
N PRO A 77 10.41 1.77 -5.42
CA PRO A 77 9.08 1.65 -4.85
C PRO A 77 8.50 3.00 -4.44
N ALA A 78 7.22 3.22 -4.72
CA ALA A 78 6.46 4.37 -4.21
C ALA A 78 5.75 3.99 -2.90
N THR A 79 5.83 4.88 -1.91
CA THR A 79 5.08 4.76 -0.65
C THR A 79 4.23 6.00 -0.48
N LEU A 80 2.92 5.83 -0.53
CA LEU A 80 1.92 6.90 -0.60
C LEU A 80 0.98 6.80 0.60
N ALA A 81 0.75 7.93 1.27
CA ALA A 81 -0.21 7.97 2.37
C ALA A 81 -1.62 8.11 1.81
N ILE A 82 -2.48 7.14 2.12
CA ILE A 82 -3.88 7.15 1.69
C ILE A 82 -4.82 7.20 2.88
N THR A 83 -5.99 7.80 2.68
CA THR A 83 -7.00 7.99 3.73
C THR A 83 -8.36 7.51 3.22
N ALA A 84 -9.00 6.62 3.98
CA ALA A 84 -10.37 6.23 3.69
C ALA A 84 -11.33 7.42 3.92
N PRO A 85 -12.34 7.61 3.06
CA PRO A 85 -13.34 8.67 3.21
C PRO A 85 -14.15 8.57 4.51
N ILE A 86 -14.29 7.36 5.04
CA ILE A 86 -15.03 7.08 6.27
C ILE A 86 -14.10 6.61 7.38
N PRO A 87 -14.37 6.95 8.66
CA PRO A 87 -13.50 6.60 9.79
C PRO A 87 -13.42 5.09 10.08
N TYR A 88 -14.33 4.30 9.55
CA TYR A 88 -14.37 2.85 9.75
C TYR A 88 -13.41 2.07 8.86
N GLY A 89 -12.73 2.75 7.92
CA GLY A 89 -11.72 2.15 7.05
C GLY A 89 -12.11 2.13 5.56
N PHE A 90 -11.36 1.37 4.78
CA PHE A 90 -11.56 1.27 3.32
C PHE A 90 -12.59 0.20 2.99
N THR A 91 -13.61 0.57 2.25
CA THR A 91 -14.44 -0.39 1.53
C THR A 91 -13.66 -0.97 0.34
N ARG A 92 -14.14 -2.06 -0.23
CA ARG A 92 -13.52 -2.70 -1.41
C ARG A 92 -13.44 -1.72 -2.58
N ALA A 93 -14.51 -0.95 -2.82
CA ALA A 93 -14.56 0.06 -3.88
C ALA A 93 -13.58 1.22 -3.64
N GLU A 94 -13.51 1.73 -2.41
CA GLU A 94 -12.59 2.81 -2.05
C GLU A 94 -11.13 2.38 -2.15
N LEU A 95 -10.81 1.16 -1.70
CA LEU A 95 -9.47 0.59 -1.83
C LEU A 95 -9.04 0.48 -3.29
N VAL A 96 -9.90 -0.07 -4.16
CA VAL A 96 -9.61 -0.20 -5.59
C VAL A 96 -9.46 1.16 -6.24
N ARG A 97 -10.34 2.11 -5.92
CA ARG A 97 -10.24 3.48 -6.45
C ARG A 97 -8.93 4.13 -6.04
N ALA A 98 -8.57 4.07 -4.77
CA ALA A 98 -7.30 4.63 -4.27
C ALA A 98 -6.08 3.99 -4.97
N ILE A 99 -6.07 2.68 -5.18
CA ILE A 99 -4.98 2.01 -5.90
C ILE A 99 -4.88 2.51 -7.34
N CYS A 100 -5.99 2.63 -8.08
CA CYS A 100 -5.99 3.14 -9.46
C CYS A 100 -5.50 4.60 -9.51
N GLU A 101 -6.02 5.47 -8.65
CA GLU A 101 -5.67 6.89 -8.62
C GLU A 101 -4.18 7.11 -8.28
N GLU A 102 -3.64 6.34 -7.36
CA GLU A 102 -2.23 6.45 -6.98
C GLU A 102 -1.30 5.88 -8.06
N TYR A 103 -1.70 4.82 -8.79
CA TYR A 103 -0.94 4.37 -9.96
C TYR A 103 -0.93 5.42 -11.07
N ASP A 104 -2.08 6.03 -11.37
CA ASP A 104 -2.18 7.10 -12.36
C ASP A 104 -1.27 8.27 -11.99
N SER A 105 -1.33 8.72 -10.73
CA SER A 105 -0.46 9.77 -10.19
C SER A 105 1.03 9.42 -10.29
N VAL A 106 1.42 8.18 -9.99
CA VAL A 106 2.83 7.72 -10.10
C VAL A 106 3.30 7.75 -11.55
N TYR A 107 2.47 7.36 -12.51
CA TYR A 107 2.80 7.43 -13.94
C TYR A 107 2.93 8.87 -14.43
N ASP A 108 2.05 9.78 -13.97
CA ASP A 108 2.11 11.21 -14.30
C ASP A 108 3.37 11.87 -13.72
N ILE A 109 3.70 11.59 -12.46
CA ILE A 109 4.92 12.10 -11.81
C ILE A 109 6.16 11.57 -12.51
N GLU A 110 6.18 10.30 -12.88
CA GLU A 110 7.28 9.71 -13.63
C GLU A 110 7.49 10.44 -14.96
N GLU A 111 6.41 10.63 -15.73
CA GLU A 111 6.49 11.33 -17.00
C GLU A 111 6.90 12.80 -16.84
N ALA A 112 6.47 13.46 -15.78
CA ALA A 112 6.85 14.84 -15.49
C ALA A 112 8.32 14.97 -15.12
N THR A 113 8.87 14.02 -14.37
CA THR A 113 10.23 14.08 -13.79
C THR A 113 11.30 13.43 -14.67
N ALA A 114 10.94 12.50 -15.56
CA ALA A 114 11.88 11.78 -16.42
C ALA A 114 12.52 12.71 -17.47
N GLN A 115 13.81 12.52 -17.72
CA GLN A 115 14.51 13.09 -18.89
C GLN A 115 14.24 12.21 -20.12
N THR A 116 14.33 10.90 -19.96
CA THR A 116 13.95 9.91 -20.98
C THR A 116 12.43 9.72 -20.95
N LYS A 117 11.73 10.34 -21.90
CA LYS A 117 10.27 10.26 -22.02
C LYS A 117 9.79 8.91 -22.55
N THR A 118 8.54 8.60 -22.22
CA THR A 118 7.87 7.44 -22.80
C THR A 118 7.72 7.59 -24.31
N LEU A 119 8.16 6.58 -25.04
CA LEU A 119 7.95 6.51 -26.49
C LEU A 119 6.49 6.17 -26.80
N ALA A 120 5.93 6.83 -27.80
CA ALA A 120 4.61 6.43 -28.31
C ALA A 120 4.66 4.98 -28.86
N PRO A 121 3.59 4.19 -28.74
CA PRO A 121 3.57 2.77 -29.14
C PRO A 121 4.12 2.50 -30.55
N ALA A 122 3.85 3.40 -31.50
CA ALA A 122 4.35 3.29 -32.89
C ALA A 122 5.87 3.37 -33.03
N PHE A 123 6.59 3.88 -32.04
CA PHE A 123 8.04 4.03 -32.04
C PHE A 123 8.77 3.06 -31.11
N ARG A 124 8.04 2.09 -30.52
CA ARG A 124 8.63 1.07 -29.66
C ARG A 124 9.10 -0.11 -30.49
N GLU A 125 10.39 -0.38 -30.45
CA GLU A 125 10.96 -1.57 -31.03
C GLU A 125 10.71 -2.75 -30.11
N GLY A 126 9.78 -3.63 -30.49
CA GLY A 126 9.46 -4.81 -29.70
C GLY A 126 8.26 -4.63 -28.76
N ILE A 127 8.25 -5.37 -27.67
CA ILE A 127 7.11 -5.50 -26.77
C ILE A 127 7.30 -4.60 -25.55
N GLY A 128 6.33 -3.71 -25.31
CA GLY A 128 6.21 -2.99 -24.07
C GLY A 128 6.74 -1.56 -24.06
N ARG A 129 6.62 -0.93 -22.90
CA ARG A 129 7.04 0.45 -22.62
C ARG A 129 8.57 0.50 -22.48
N ASN A 130 9.23 1.51 -23.08
CA ASN A 130 10.63 1.77 -22.78
C ASN A 130 10.81 2.18 -21.31
N ARG A 131 11.99 1.96 -20.77
CA ARG A 131 12.36 2.42 -19.43
C ARG A 131 12.48 3.94 -19.42
N THR A 132 11.89 4.56 -18.41
CA THR A 132 12.05 5.97 -18.06
C THR A 132 12.99 6.13 -16.88
N ASP A 133 13.54 7.32 -16.67
CA ASP A 133 14.53 7.65 -15.64
C ASP A 133 14.05 8.75 -14.69
N GLY A 134 12.73 8.85 -14.50
CA GLY A 134 12.12 9.78 -13.56
C GLY A 134 12.22 9.30 -12.12
N LEU A 135 11.35 9.83 -11.26
CA LEU A 135 11.37 9.58 -9.82
C LEU A 135 11.26 8.09 -9.47
N TYR A 136 10.48 7.33 -10.21
CA TYR A 136 10.18 5.92 -9.93
C TYR A 136 10.86 4.94 -10.88
N GLY A 137 11.29 5.38 -12.07
CA GLY A 137 11.93 4.54 -13.07
C GLY A 137 11.00 3.44 -13.58
N ILE A 138 9.91 3.80 -14.27
CA ILE A 138 8.93 2.86 -14.80
C ILE A 138 9.49 2.15 -16.04
N TRP A 139 9.21 0.84 -16.15
CA TRP A 139 9.70 0.02 -17.26
C TRP A 139 8.73 -1.06 -17.70
N GLY A 140 8.80 -1.42 -18.98
CA GLY A 140 8.20 -2.61 -19.55
C GLY A 140 6.69 -2.52 -19.83
N HIS A 141 5.92 -1.79 -19.03
CA HIS A 141 4.46 -1.84 -19.09
C HIS A 141 3.79 -0.47 -19.02
N ASP A 142 2.77 -0.28 -19.83
CA ASP A 142 1.84 0.84 -19.71
C ASP A 142 0.80 0.54 -18.63
N LEU A 143 0.22 1.58 -18.05
CA LEU A 143 -0.80 1.45 -17.00
C LEU A 143 -1.98 0.56 -17.47
N ALA A 144 -2.34 0.67 -18.75
CA ALA A 144 -3.40 -0.12 -19.35
C ALA A 144 -3.14 -1.64 -19.42
N GLU A 145 -1.89 -2.08 -19.19
CA GLU A 145 -1.51 -3.49 -19.15
C GLU A 145 -1.50 -4.06 -17.73
N LEU A 146 -1.64 -3.19 -16.72
CA LEU A 146 -1.54 -3.59 -15.33
C LEU A 146 -2.89 -4.02 -14.76
N VAL A 147 -2.87 -5.13 -14.01
CA VAL A 147 -4.03 -5.63 -13.27
C VAL A 147 -3.64 -5.99 -11.84
N VAL A 148 -4.54 -5.69 -10.90
CA VAL A 148 -4.44 -6.13 -9.51
C VAL A 148 -5.21 -7.44 -9.36
N THR A 149 -4.57 -8.46 -8.82
CA THR A 149 -5.19 -9.77 -8.56
C THR A 149 -5.51 -9.98 -7.10
N ALA A 150 -4.76 -9.36 -6.21
CA ALA A 150 -4.96 -9.41 -4.77
C ALA A 150 -4.34 -8.18 -4.09
N VAL A 151 -4.74 -7.93 -2.86
CA VAL A 151 -4.13 -6.92 -1.99
C VAL A 151 -3.73 -7.57 -0.68
N HIS A 152 -2.48 -7.40 -0.28
CA HIS A 152 -2.01 -7.73 1.05
C HIS A 152 -2.00 -6.48 1.91
N TRP A 153 -2.55 -6.56 3.10
CA TRP A 153 -2.39 -5.50 4.07
C TRP A 153 -1.92 -6.06 5.42
N SER A 154 -1.19 -5.25 6.15
CA SER A 154 -0.69 -5.60 7.48
C SER A 154 -0.70 -4.39 8.39
N ARG A 155 -0.85 -4.64 9.68
CA ARG A 155 -0.69 -3.64 10.73
C ARG A 155 0.49 -4.05 11.61
N SER A 156 1.49 -3.18 11.67
CA SER A 156 2.67 -3.40 12.50
C SER A 156 2.42 -3.05 13.96
N ALA A 157 3.35 -3.44 14.84
CA ALA A 157 3.26 -3.21 16.29
C ALA A 157 3.15 -1.73 16.69
N ASP A 158 3.68 -0.82 15.86
CA ASP A 158 3.57 0.64 15.99
C ASP A 158 2.27 1.21 15.39
N ALA A 159 1.27 0.35 15.17
CA ALA A 159 -0.04 0.66 14.62
C ALA A 159 -0.04 1.17 13.17
N ARG A 160 1.09 1.08 12.45
CA ARG A 160 1.19 1.51 11.06
C ARG A 160 0.55 0.47 10.14
N VAL A 161 -0.41 0.89 9.34
CA VAL A 161 -1.06 0.04 8.33
C VAL A 161 -0.34 0.19 7.00
N THR A 162 -0.01 -0.94 6.40
CA THR A 162 0.66 -1.01 5.09
C THR A 162 -0.17 -1.86 4.14
N ILE A 163 -0.40 -1.36 2.94
CA ILE A 163 -1.16 -2.00 1.86
C ILE A 163 -0.22 -2.25 0.69
N ARG A 164 -0.22 -3.47 0.16
CA ARG A 164 0.61 -3.89 -0.99
C ARG A 164 -0.27 -4.61 -2.01
N PRO A 165 -0.63 -3.98 -3.12
CA PRO A 165 -1.31 -4.66 -4.21
C PRO A 165 -0.36 -5.66 -4.89
N HIS A 166 -0.89 -6.82 -5.22
CA HIS A 166 -0.23 -7.79 -6.09
C HIS A 166 -0.64 -7.48 -7.53
N VAL A 167 0.29 -6.87 -8.25
CA VAL A 167 0.08 -6.39 -9.62
C VAL A 167 0.85 -7.26 -10.59
N ILE A 168 0.21 -7.62 -11.68
CA ILE A 168 0.81 -8.33 -12.80
C ILE A 168 0.49 -7.60 -14.11
N ALA A 169 1.29 -7.86 -15.14
CA ALA A 169 1.00 -7.39 -16.49
C ALA A 169 0.09 -8.40 -17.22
N GLN A 170 -0.95 -7.88 -17.85
CA GLN A 170 -1.79 -8.62 -18.79
C GLN A 170 -1.95 -7.80 -20.08
N PRO A 171 -1.71 -8.39 -21.24
CA PRO A 171 -1.95 -7.69 -22.50
C PRO A 171 -3.36 -7.12 -22.54
N LYS A 172 -3.49 -5.92 -23.09
CA LYS A 172 -4.82 -5.36 -23.35
C LYS A 172 -5.54 -6.27 -24.34
N PRO A 173 -6.80 -6.68 -24.07
CA PRO A 173 -7.56 -7.44 -25.05
C PRO A 173 -7.59 -6.66 -26.37
N GLU A 174 -7.12 -7.27 -27.44
CA GLU A 174 -7.30 -6.67 -28.77
C GLU A 174 -8.79 -6.56 -29.06
N LEU A 175 -9.24 -5.34 -29.37
CA LEU A 175 -10.58 -5.15 -29.88
C LEU A 175 -10.69 -5.99 -31.17
N PRO A 176 -11.75 -6.83 -31.30
CA PRO A 176 -11.95 -7.53 -32.56
C PRO A 176 -11.95 -6.52 -33.72
N ALA A 177 -11.14 -6.80 -34.71
CA ALA A 177 -11.10 -5.98 -35.93
C ALA A 177 -12.52 -5.84 -36.49
N ALA A 178 -12.96 -4.58 -36.66
CA ALA A 178 -14.27 -4.22 -37.16
C ALA A 178 -14.43 -4.57 -38.66
#